data_31bffaa477f0a7c14cc523978d7069c9
#
_entry.id   31bffaa477f0a7c14cc523978d7069c9
#
_cell.length_a   1.000
_cell.length_b   1.000
_cell.length_c   1.000
_cell.angle_alpha   90.00
_cell.angle_beta   90.00
_cell.angle_gamma   90.00
#
_symmetry.space_group_name_H-M   'P 1'
#
loop_
_entity.id
_entity.type
_entity.pdbx_description
1 polymer ?
#
loop_
_entity_poly.entity_id
_entity_poly.type
_entity_poly.pdbx_seq_one_letter_code
_entity_poly.pdbx_strand_id
1 'polypeptide(L)'
;MQNLAIIGSGPAGYTAAIYAARANIAPHLFTGRQAGGQLTTTTEVENYPGVPEGIMGPELMTRFEQQASRFGTVLKQGCEVTRIEREDGGFRLTWSDLFQGTDQSELFTAVIIATGASARYLGLPEEAEFLTDGPNRKHGLTACATCDGAFYKQVPVAVVGGGDTACEEANFLTKFASKVYLVHRRGELRASKIMAERALKNPKISPVWHSTLGGYHVDGKHRLEAVTLVDTRTGVPSKLDVKGVFMAIGHTPNTAFLKGTGLIMDENGYLVVTEGCHTNIPGLFAAGDVRDHRYRQAVTAAGMGCMAALEAEHYLQNH
;
A
#
# COMPACT_ATOMS: atom_id res chain seq x y z
N MET A 1 -9.42 -0.23 31.32
CA MET A 1 -8.36 -0.04 30.31
C MET A 1 -8.64 -0.93 29.13
N GLN A 2 -8.56 -0.43 27.91
CA GLN A 2 -8.74 -1.25 26.71
C GLN A 2 -7.47 -2.07 26.48
N ASN A 3 -7.66 -3.33 26.08
CA ASN A 3 -6.50 -4.21 25.99
C ASN A 3 -5.70 -4.02 24.70
N LEU A 4 -6.35 -3.82 23.55
CA LEU A 4 -5.68 -3.80 22.25
C LEU A 4 -6.21 -2.69 21.35
N ALA A 5 -5.31 -1.86 20.82
CA ALA A 5 -5.58 -0.98 19.70
C ALA A 5 -4.95 -1.54 18.41
N ILE A 6 -5.66 -1.38 17.28
CA ILE A 6 -5.16 -1.71 15.95
C ILE A 6 -5.28 -0.44 15.09
N ILE A 7 -4.15 0.03 14.55
CA ILE A 7 -4.10 1.26 13.77
C ILE A 7 -3.98 0.92 12.29
N GLY A 8 -5.04 1.21 11.53
CA GLY A 8 -5.14 0.92 10.11
C GLY A 8 -6.09 -0.26 9.82
N SER A 9 -6.89 -0.11 8.78
CA SER A 9 -7.98 -1.01 8.38
C SER A 9 -7.75 -1.72 7.03
N GLY A 10 -6.50 -1.81 6.59
CA GLY A 10 -6.14 -2.66 5.46
C GLY A 10 -6.24 -4.15 5.80
N PRO A 11 -5.85 -5.05 4.88
CA PRO A 11 -5.90 -6.50 5.10
C PRO A 11 -5.19 -6.95 6.38
N ALA A 12 -4.07 -6.32 6.76
CA ALA A 12 -3.37 -6.61 8.01
C ALA A 12 -4.21 -6.25 9.24
N GLY A 13 -4.77 -5.02 9.27
CA GLY A 13 -5.54 -4.53 10.42
C GLY A 13 -6.85 -5.30 10.63
N TYR A 14 -7.64 -5.49 9.58
CA TYR A 14 -8.87 -6.29 9.72
C TYR A 14 -8.58 -7.74 10.09
N THR A 15 -7.53 -8.36 9.54
CA THR A 15 -7.17 -9.73 9.93
C THR A 15 -6.73 -9.79 11.39
N ALA A 16 -5.92 -8.83 11.84
CA ALA A 16 -5.54 -8.74 13.25
C ALA A 16 -6.77 -8.58 14.15
N ALA A 17 -7.74 -7.74 13.77
CA ALA A 17 -8.97 -7.54 14.51
C ALA A 17 -9.82 -8.82 14.60
N ILE A 18 -9.95 -9.58 13.49
CA ILE A 18 -10.67 -10.87 13.46
C ILE A 18 -10.04 -11.86 14.45
N TYR A 19 -8.72 -12.01 14.42
CA TYR A 19 -8.03 -12.98 15.29
C TYR A 19 -8.10 -12.56 16.76
N ALA A 20 -7.85 -11.31 17.09
CA ALA A 20 -7.94 -10.78 18.44
C ALA A 20 -9.37 -10.89 19.00
N ALA A 21 -10.38 -10.51 18.21
CA ALA A 21 -11.78 -10.63 18.66
C ALA A 21 -12.21 -12.08 18.89
N ARG A 22 -11.72 -13.02 18.07
CA ARG A 22 -11.96 -14.46 18.27
C ARG A 22 -11.24 -15.04 19.50
N ALA A 23 -10.16 -14.41 19.95
CA ALA A 23 -9.48 -14.71 21.21
C ALA A 23 -10.16 -14.05 22.43
N ASN A 24 -11.38 -13.54 22.26
CA ASN A 24 -12.16 -12.85 23.30
C ASN A 24 -11.51 -11.54 23.79
N ILE A 25 -10.68 -10.93 22.96
CA ILE A 25 -10.19 -9.56 23.14
C ILE A 25 -11.15 -8.67 22.34
N ALA A 26 -11.58 -7.54 22.91
CA ALA A 26 -12.38 -6.56 22.19
C ALA A 26 -11.46 -5.47 21.58
N PRO A 27 -10.82 -5.70 20.40
CA PRO A 27 -9.87 -4.76 19.86
C PRO A 27 -10.56 -3.50 19.36
N HIS A 28 -9.95 -2.32 19.58
CA HIS A 28 -10.36 -1.07 18.94
C HIS A 28 -9.58 -0.90 17.65
N LEU A 29 -10.26 -0.88 16.51
CA LEU A 29 -9.64 -0.71 15.20
C LEU A 29 -9.90 0.70 14.68
N PHE A 30 -8.83 1.48 14.51
CA PHE A 30 -8.84 2.85 13.98
C PHE A 30 -8.67 2.83 12.47
N THR A 31 -9.72 3.22 11.73
CA THR A 31 -9.73 3.07 10.27
C THR A 31 -8.92 4.13 9.53
N GLY A 32 -8.67 5.27 10.17
CA GLY A 32 -8.08 6.43 9.50
C GLY A 32 -9.02 7.06 8.47
N ARG A 33 -8.43 7.84 7.57
CA ARG A 33 -9.15 8.57 6.50
C ARG A 33 -9.73 7.64 5.44
N GLN A 34 -9.06 6.53 5.17
CA GLN A 34 -9.42 5.60 4.11
C GLN A 34 -9.66 4.21 4.71
N ALA A 35 -10.89 3.95 5.14
CA ALA A 35 -11.29 2.64 5.63
C ALA A 35 -11.09 1.57 4.54
N GLY A 36 -10.44 0.46 4.90
CA GLY A 36 -10.06 -0.61 3.95
C GLY A 36 -8.69 -0.42 3.29
N GLY A 37 -8.06 0.76 3.43
CA GLY A 37 -6.70 1.02 2.92
C GLY A 37 -6.62 0.98 1.39
N GLN A 38 -5.44 0.65 0.84
CA GLN A 38 -5.15 0.74 -0.60
C GLN A 38 -6.04 -0.14 -1.49
N LEU A 39 -6.57 -1.25 -0.98
CA LEU A 39 -7.46 -2.09 -1.76
C LEU A 39 -8.78 -1.40 -2.14
N THR A 40 -9.18 -0.36 -1.43
CA THR A 40 -10.38 0.42 -1.79
C THR A 40 -10.16 1.31 -3.01
N THR A 41 -8.91 1.54 -3.41
CA THR A 41 -8.57 2.31 -4.63
C THR A 41 -8.21 1.43 -5.81
N THR A 42 -8.19 0.09 -5.67
CA THR A 42 -7.97 -0.83 -6.78
C THR A 42 -9.29 -1.27 -7.41
N THR A 43 -9.18 -1.88 -8.58
CA THR A 43 -10.35 -2.46 -9.29
C THR A 43 -10.55 -3.90 -8.83
N GLU A 44 -10.37 -4.85 -9.70
CA GLU A 44 -10.57 -6.26 -9.43
C GLU A 44 -9.34 -6.88 -8.76
N VAL A 45 -9.57 -7.71 -7.75
CA VAL A 45 -8.56 -8.49 -7.04
C VAL A 45 -8.76 -9.96 -7.38
N GLU A 46 -7.86 -10.52 -8.20
CA GLU A 46 -7.92 -11.91 -8.66
C GLU A 46 -6.95 -12.82 -7.88
N ASN A 47 -6.06 -12.25 -7.10
CA ASN A 47 -4.94 -12.96 -6.47
C ASN A 47 -5.10 -13.15 -4.94
N TYR A 48 -6.29 -12.90 -4.40
CA TYR A 48 -6.59 -13.19 -3.00
C TYR A 48 -7.31 -14.55 -2.90
N PRO A 49 -6.74 -15.53 -2.16
CA PRO A 49 -7.34 -16.87 -2.06
C PRO A 49 -8.74 -16.84 -1.46
N GLY A 50 -9.64 -17.64 -2.02
CA GLY A 50 -11.04 -17.76 -1.55
C GLY A 50 -12.06 -16.98 -2.37
N VAL A 51 -11.62 -16.26 -3.41
CA VAL A 51 -12.50 -15.52 -4.35
C VAL A 51 -12.16 -15.91 -5.80
N PRO A 52 -12.57 -17.10 -6.25
CA PRO A 52 -12.14 -17.68 -7.52
C PRO A 52 -12.61 -16.90 -8.76
N GLU A 53 -13.70 -16.16 -8.65
CA GLU A 53 -14.22 -15.30 -9.74
C GLU A 53 -13.58 -13.90 -9.74
N GLY A 54 -12.65 -13.60 -8.83
CA GLY A 54 -12.20 -12.24 -8.55
C GLY A 54 -13.23 -11.47 -7.71
N ILE A 55 -12.81 -10.33 -7.19
CA ILE A 55 -13.67 -9.46 -6.39
C ILE A 55 -13.18 -8.01 -6.50
N MET A 56 -14.08 -7.05 -6.50
CA MET A 56 -13.69 -5.64 -6.40
C MET A 56 -13.00 -5.36 -5.06
N GLY A 57 -11.88 -4.62 -5.09
CA GLY A 57 -11.12 -4.32 -3.89
C GLY A 57 -11.95 -3.70 -2.76
N PRO A 58 -12.80 -2.69 -3.02
CA PRO A 58 -13.72 -2.15 -2.01
C PRO A 58 -14.67 -3.19 -1.42
N GLU A 59 -15.20 -4.10 -2.25
CA GLU A 59 -16.08 -5.17 -1.78
C GLU A 59 -15.33 -6.17 -0.88
N LEU A 60 -14.11 -6.54 -1.25
CA LEU A 60 -13.27 -7.42 -0.43
C LEU A 60 -13.04 -6.80 0.96
N MET A 61 -12.74 -5.49 1.02
CA MET A 61 -12.54 -4.80 2.29
C MET A 61 -13.81 -4.67 3.11
N THR A 62 -14.96 -4.48 2.47
CA THR A 62 -16.27 -4.53 3.14
C THR A 62 -16.53 -5.89 3.79
N ARG A 63 -16.19 -6.98 3.11
CA ARG A 63 -16.30 -8.35 3.68
C ARG A 63 -15.38 -8.54 4.88
N PHE A 64 -14.16 -8.01 4.85
CA PHE A 64 -13.22 -8.06 5.99
C PHE A 64 -13.76 -7.26 7.18
N GLU A 65 -14.28 -6.06 6.95
CA GLU A 65 -14.90 -5.23 7.97
C GLU A 65 -16.09 -5.94 8.64
N GLN A 66 -17.01 -6.48 7.84
CA GLN A 66 -18.17 -7.23 8.32
C GLN A 66 -17.74 -8.44 9.16
N GLN A 67 -16.68 -9.14 8.75
CA GLN A 67 -16.15 -10.27 9.50
C GLN A 67 -15.54 -9.84 10.83
N ALA A 68 -14.76 -8.76 10.86
CA ALA A 68 -14.18 -8.20 12.08
C ALA A 68 -15.28 -7.74 13.06
N SER A 69 -16.29 -7.01 12.55
CA SER A 69 -17.43 -6.53 13.34
C SER A 69 -18.25 -7.67 13.92
N ARG A 70 -18.47 -8.73 13.15
CA ARG A 70 -19.22 -9.92 13.59
C ARG A 70 -18.63 -10.57 14.83
N PHE A 71 -17.31 -10.49 15.02
CA PHE A 71 -16.62 -11.05 16.19
C PHE A 71 -16.46 -10.06 17.34
N GLY A 72 -16.96 -8.84 17.22
CA GLY A 72 -16.98 -7.87 18.32
C GLY A 72 -15.84 -6.85 18.30
N THR A 73 -15.17 -6.65 17.15
CA THR A 73 -14.23 -5.54 16.97
C THR A 73 -14.95 -4.19 17.12
N VAL A 74 -14.42 -3.31 17.94
CA VAL A 74 -14.90 -1.93 18.08
C VAL A 74 -14.30 -1.08 16.96
N LEU A 75 -15.11 -0.76 15.94
CA LEU A 75 -14.65 0.06 14.82
C LEU A 75 -14.68 1.55 15.19
N LYS A 76 -13.53 2.21 15.13
CA LYS A 76 -13.36 3.67 15.23
C LYS A 76 -13.31 4.24 13.81
N GLN A 77 -14.47 4.35 13.20
CA GLN A 77 -14.64 4.82 11.81
C GLN A 77 -14.21 6.28 11.68
N GLY A 78 -13.42 6.61 10.64
CA GLY A 78 -12.92 7.97 10.39
C GLY A 78 -11.99 8.51 11.48
N CYS A 79 -11.50 7.67 12.38
CA CYS A 79 -10.60 8.06 13.45
C CYS A 79 -9.14 7.88 12.99
N GLU A 80 -8.43 8.97 12.81
CA GLU A 80 -7.02 9.02 12.42
C GLU A 80 -6.13 9.16 13.64
N VAL A 81 -5.34 8.13 13.97
CA VAL A 81 -4.37 8.21 15.06
C VAL A 81 -3.24 9.14 14.65
N THR A 82 -3.02 10.17 15.47
CA THR A 82 -2.04 11.23 15.22
C THR A 82 -0.81 11.11 16.13
N ARG A 83 -0.93 10.38 17.25
CA ARG A 83 0.15 10.25 18.23
C ARG A 83 0.04 8.97 19.05
N ILE A 84 1.20 8.41 19.42
CA ILE A 84 1.36 7.33 20.40
C ILE A 84 2.40 7.78 21.42
N GLU A 85 2.05 7.68 22.69
CA GLU A 85 2.94 8.00 23.81
C GLU A 85 2.99 6.81 24.77
N ARG A 86 4.18 6.49 25.26
CA ARG A 86 4.33 5.47 26.30
C ARG A 86 3.99 6.07 27.65
N GLU A 87 3.11 5.40 28.38
CA GLU A 87 2.73 5.74 29.76
C GLU A 87 2.84 4.51 30.68
N ASP A 88 2.70 4.73 31.99
CA ASP A 88 2.61 3.62 32.93
C ASP A 88 1.38 2.75 32.62
N GLY A 89 1.62 1.47 32.37
CA GLY A 89 0.60 0.49 32.02
C GLY A 89 0.22 0.42 30.55
N GLY A 90 0.92 1.10 29.61
CA GLY A 90 0.65 0.93 28.19
C GLY A 90 1.01 2.10 27.30
N PHE A 91 0.13 2.35 26.34
CA PHE A 91 0.32 3.33 25.28
C PHE A 91 -0.91 4.22 25.17
N ARG A 92 -0.74 5.52 25.36
CA ARG A 92 -1.79 6.50 25.07
C ARG A 92 -1.82 6.80 23.59
N LEU A 93 -2.94 6.49 22.94
CA LEU A 93 -3.22 6.90 21.58
C LEU A 93 -4.03 8.19 21.61
N THR A 94 -3.62 9.15 20.77
CA THR A 94 -4.43 10.33 20.44
C THR A 94 -4.85 10.23 19.00
N TRP A 95 -6.13 10.53 18.70
CA TRP A 95 -6.66 10.50 17.34
C TRP A 95 -7.61 11.66 17.09
N SER A 96 -7.71 12.05 15.84
CA SER A 96 -8.73 13.00 15.35
C SER A 96 -9.91 12.22 14.79
N ASP A 97 -11.10 12.49 15.30
CA ASP A 97 -12.36 12.03 14.71
C ASP A 97 -12.73 12.98 13.56
N LEU A 98 -12.61 12.48 12.33
CA LEU A 98 -12.80 13.28 11.11
C LEU A 98 -14.25 13.62 10.84
N PHE A 99 -15.20 12.90 11.45
CA PHE A 99 -16.64 13.20 11.33
C PHE A 99 -17.09 14.24 12.35
N GLN A 100 -16.53 14.20 13.56
CA GLN A 100 -16.89 15.12 14.64
C GLN A 100 -15.98 16.36 14.70
N GLY A 101 -14.79 16.29 14.09
CA GLY A 101 -13.79 17.35 14.15
C GLY A 101 -13.18 17.53 15.55
N THR A 102 -13.12 16.46 16.35
CA THR A 102 -12.62 16.49 17.73
C THR A 102 -11.44 15.54 17.92
N ASP A 103 -10.50 15.94 18.76
CA ASP A 103 -9.43 15.06 19.19
C ASP A 103 -9.83 14.29 20.47
N GLN A 104 -9.48 13.04 20.52
CA GLN A 104 -9.75 12.12 21.61
C GLN A 104 -8.49 11.35 21.97
N SER A 105 -8.42 10.80 23.19
CA SER A 105 -7.32 9.95 23.59
C SER A 105 -7.75 8.85 24.54
N GLU A 106 -7.06 7.69 24.48
CA GLU A 106 -7.33 6.53 25.33
C GLU A 106 -6.05 5.72 25.55
N LEU A 107 -5.97 5.02 26.68
CA LEU A 107 -4.82 4.19 27.04
C LEU A 107 -5.09 2.71 26.71
N PHE A 108 -4.15 2.09 26.00
CA PHE A 108 -4.19 0.68 25.60
C PHE A 108 -2.97 -0.06 26.14
N THR A 109 -3.14 -1.33 26.49
CA THR A 109 -2.04 -2.18 26.98
C THR A 109 -1.10 -2.61 25.83
N ALA A 110 -1.65 -2.86 24.65
CA ALA A 110 -0.89 -3.23 23.46
C ALA A 110 -1.43 -2.53 22.22
N VAL A 111 -0.57 -2.38 21.20
CA VAL A 111 -0.92 -1.72 19.94
C VAL A 111 -0.35 -2.50 18.74
N ILE A 112 -1.17 -2.74 17.71
CA ILE A 112 -0.74 -3.24 16.41
C ILE A 112 -0.75 -2.09 15.40
N ILE A 113 0.40 -1.78 14.83
CA ILE A 113 0.58 -0.76 13.79
C ILE A 113 0.44 -1.47 12.43
N ALA A 114 -0.67 -1.21 11.73
CA ALA A 114 -1.03 -1.82 10.45
C ALA A 114 -1.39 -0.75 9.39
N THR A 115 -0.72 0.41 9.46
CA THR A 115 -1.02 1.61 8.68
C THR A 115 -0.62 1.51 7.21
N GLY A 116 0.12 0.47 6.83
CA GLY A 116 0.52 0.23 5.45
C GLY A 116 1.55 1.23 4.92
N ALA A 117 1.64 1.29 3.58
CA ALA A 117 2.51 2.22 2.86
C ALA A 117 1.76 2.76 1.65
N SER A 118 1.98 4.01 1.30
CA SER A 118 1.33 4.67 0.15
C SER A 118 2.25 4.66 -1.06
N ALA A 119 1.73 4.30 -2.22
CA ALA A 119 2.46 4.40 -3.47
C ALA A 119 2.81 5.86 -3.78
N ARG A 120 4.00 6.08 -4.35
CA ARG A 120 4.41 7.41 -4.82
C ARG A 120 3.95 7.62 -6.25
N TYR A 121 3.40 8.80 -6.49
CA TYR A 121 3.03 9.29 -7.81
C TYR A 121 3.85 10.54 -8.15
N LEU A 122 3.73 11.03 -9.38
CA LEU A 122 4.49 12.20 -9.84
C LEU A 122 3.89 13.52 -9.34
N GLY A 123 2.63 13.50 -8.88
CA GLY A 123 1.91 14.68 -8.44
C GLY A 123 1.29 15.47 -9.60
N LEU A 124 1.08 14.82 -10.75
CA LEU A 124 0.37 15.43 -11.87
C LEU A 124 -1.12 15.59 -11.50
N PRO A 125 -1.76 16.71 -11.85
CA PRO A 125 -3.15 16.97 -11.47
C PRO A 125 -4.12 15.86 -11.89
N GLU A 126 -3.90 15.25 -13.07
CA GLU A 126 -4.75 14.20 -13.61
C GLU A 126 -4.67 12.87 -12.84
N GLU A 127 -3.61 12.65 -12.05
CA GLU A 127 -3.44 11.40 -11.29
C GLU A 127 -4.58 11.18 -10.30
N ALA A 128 -5.13 12.25 -9.73
CA ALA A 128 -6.25 12.17 -8.80
C ALA A 128 -7.48 11.47 -9.42
N GLU A 129 -7.72 11.67 -10.71
CA GLU A 129 -8.86 11.07 -11.42
C GLU A 129 -8.71 9.55 -11.67
N PHE A 130 -7.48 9.01 -11.59
CA PHE A 130 -7.22 7.57 -11.62
C PHE A 130 -7.31 6.93 -10.24
N LEU A 131 -7.09 7.71 -9.18
CA LEU A 131 -6.94 7.21 -7.81
C LEU A 131 -8.21 7.37 -6.98
N THR A 132 -9.16 8.18 -7.44
CA THR A 132 -10.41 8.46 -6.73
C THR A 132 -11.55 7.65 -7.34
N ASP A 133 -12.36 6.99 -6.50
CA ASP A 133 -13.53 6.28 -6.96
C ASP A 133 -14.64 7.24 -7.38
N GLY A 134 -15.41 6.81 -8.40
CA GLY A 134 -16.54 7.59 -8.89
C GLY A 134 -16.89 7.28 -10.34
N PRO A 135 -18.00 7.84 -10.85
CA PRO A 135 -18.49 7.56 -12.20
C PRO A 135 -17.53 8.04 -13.31
N ASN A 136 -16.63 8.97 -12.99
CA ASN A 136 -15.67 9.54 -13.92
C ASN A 136 -14.24 9.00 -13.68
N ARG A 137 -14.08 7.95 -12.87
CA ARG A 137 -12.77 7.36 -12.61
C ARG A 137 -12.09 6.96 -13.91
N LYS A 138 -10.84 7.37 -14.05
CA LYS A 138 -9.98 6.95 -15.17
C LYS A 138 -9.28 5.62 -14.83
N HIS A 139 -8.96 4.84 -15.86
CA HIS A 139 -8.33 3.53 -15.75
C HIS A 139 -7.02 3.49 -16.53
N GLY A 140 -6.03 2.79 -15.99
CA GLY A 140 -4.75 2.60 -16.66
C GLY A 140 -3.54 3.12 -15.92
N LEU A 141 -3.72 3.67 -14.69
CA LEU A 141 -2.62 4.04 -13.79
C LEU A 141 -2.64 3.12 -12.56
N THR A 142 -1.51 2.49 -12.26
CA THR A 142 -1.34 1.58 -11.12
C THR A 142 0.08 1.64 -10.56
N ALA A 143 0.28 1.13 -9.35
CA ALA A 143 1.59 0.99 -8.72
C ALA A 143 1.91 -0.48 -8.33
N CYS A 144 1.20 -1.45 -8.93
CA CYS A 144 1.40 -2.86 -8.65
C CYS A 144 1.35 -3.71 -9.94
N ALA A 145 2.51 -4.06 -10.48
CA ALA A 145 2.58 -4.93 -11.65
C ALA A 145 2.05 -6.35 -11.37
N THR A 146 2.30 -6.88 -10.17
CA THR A 146 1.85 -8.22 -9.78
C THR A 146 0.32 -8.30 -9.66
N CYS A 147 -0.33 -7.20 -9.24
CA CYS A 147 -1.77 -7.12 -9.10
C CYS A 147 -2.45 -7.02 -10.48
N ASP A 148 -1.99 -6.07 -11.29
CA ASP A 148 -2.75 -5.59 -12.45
C ASP A 148 -2.16 -6.02 -13.81
N GLY A 149 -0.97 -6.62 -13.82
CA GLY A 149 -0.28 -6.98 -15.07
C GLY A 149 -1.10 -7.87 -16.01
N ALA A 150 -1.92 -8.75 -15.44
CA ALA A 150 -2.77 -9.66 -16.22
C ALA A 150 -3.84 -8.95 -17.06
N PHE A 151 -4.27 -7.75 -16.66
CA PHE A 151 -5.25 -6.95 -17.43
C PHE A 151 -4.68 -6.33 -18.71
N TYR A 152 -3.34 -6.31 -18.85
CA TYR A 152 -2.65 -5.67 -19.98
C TYR A 152 -2.10 -6.69 -20.99
N LYS A 153 -2.82 -7.79 -21.25
CA LYS A 153 -2.42 -8.80 -22.23
C LYS A 153 -2.38 -8.22 -23.65
N GLN A 154 -1.23 -8.44 -24.33
CA GLN A 154 -0.99 -8.08 -25.72
C GLN A 154 -1.12 -6.58 -26.05
N VAL A 155 -1.03 -5.71 -25.05
CA VAL A 155 -1.02 -4.25 -25.26
C VAL A 155 0.29 -3.63 -24.73
N PRO A 156 0.71 -2.46 -25.25
CA PRO A 156 1.89 -1.78 -24.75
C PRO A 156 1.62 -1.09 -23.41
N VAL A 157 2.60 -1.13 -22.52
CA VAL A 157 2.55 -0.48 -21.20
C VAL A 157 3.82 0.32 -20.92
N ALA A 158 3.75 1.29 -20.01
CA ALA A 158 4.89 2.03 -19.49
C ALA A 158 5.13 1.68 -18.02
N VAL A 159 6.40 1.51 -17.64
CA VAL A 159 6.86 1.45 -16.26
C VAL A 159 7.68 2.70 -15.98
N VAL A 160 7.28 3.48 -15.00
CA VAL A 160 7.98 4.72 -14.62
C VAL A 160 8.85 4.45 -13.42
N GLY A 161 10.17 4.55 -13.59
CA GLY A 161 11.11 4.29 -12.51
C GLY A 161 12.50 3.95 -13.05
N GLY A 162 13.40 3.54 -12.16
CA GLY A 162 14.76 3.18 -12.56
C GLY A 162 15.58 2.49 -11.46
N GLY A 163 14.92 2.07 -10.37
CA GLY A 163 15.48 1.20 -9.34
C GLY A 163 15.18 -0.28 -9.61
N ASP A 164 15.59 -1.15 -8.67
CA ASP A 164 15.37 -2.59 -8.77
C ASP A 164 13.90 -2.94 -8.97
N THR A 165 12.99 -2.34 -8.20
CA THR A 165 11.54 -2.53 -8.35
C THR A 165 11.05 -2.25 -9.78
N ALA A 166 11.52 -1.15 -10.41
CA ALA A 166 11.12 -0.82 -11.77
C ALA A 166 11.61 -1.87 -12.79
N CYS A 167 12.81 -2.39 -12.59
CA CYS A 167 13.35 -3.47 -13.42
C CYS A 167 12.61 -4.80 -13.22
N GLU A 168 12.26 -5.13 -11.99
CA GLU A 168 11.47 -6.32 -11.65
C GLU A 168 10.09 -6.25 -12.26
N GLU A 169 9.37 -5.15 -12.06
CA GLU A 169 8.03 -4.94 -12.61
C GLU A 169 8.04 -4.92 -14.13
N ALA A 170 9.02 -4.24 -14.76
CA ALA A 170 9.15 -4.28 -16.22
C ALA A 170 9.35 -5.70 -16.76
N ASN A 171 10.24 -6.48 -16.13
CA ASN A 171 10.43 -7.88 -16.52
C ASN A 171 9.18 -8.74 -16.27
N PHE A 172 8.48 -8.54 -15.15
CA PHE A 172 7.23 -9.24 -14.85
C PHE A 172 6.17 -8.99 -15.92
N LEU A 173 5.97 -7.73 -16.29
CA LEU A 173 4.98 -7.31 -17.28
C LEU A 173 5.24 -7.87 -18.68
N THR A 174 6.48 -8.24 -19.05
CA THR A 174 6.75 -8.89 -20.33
C THR A 174 6.07 -10.25 -20.51
N LYS A 175 5.57 -10.85 -19.41
CA LYS A 175 4.75 -12.07 -19.47
C LYS A 175 3.39 -11.83 -20.13
N PHE A 176 2.88 -10.62 -20.06
CA PHE A 176 1.54 -10.24 -20.52
C PHE A 176 1.58 -9.23 -21.67
N ALA A 177 2.26 -8.12 -21.47
CA ALA A 177 2.30 -7.00 -22.40
C ALA A 177 2.98 -7.36 -23.73
N SER A 178 2.53 -6.71 -24.81
CA SER A 178 3.21 -6.81 -26.11
C SER A 178 4.55 -6.07 -26.10
N LYS A 179 4.63 -4.96 -25.34
CA LYS A 179 5.81 -4.11 -25.21
C LYS A 179 5.79 -3.42 -23.86
N VAL A 180 6.94 -3.26 -23.22
CA VAL A 180 7.14 -2.53 -21.98
C VAL A 180 8.10 -1.38 -22.22
N TYR A 181 7.64 -0.14 -22.02
CA TYR A 181 8.50 1.05 -22.08
C TYR A 181 8.97 1.39 -20.66
N LEU A 182 10.27 1.26 -20.40
CA LEU A 182 10.87 1.63 -19.11
C LEU A 182 11.28 3.10 -19.13
N VAL A 183 10.41 3.96 -18.63
CA VAL A 183 10.58 5.42 -18.64
C VAL A 183 11.44 5.84 -17.46
N HIS A 184 12.58 6.43 -17.75
CA HIS A 184 13.51 6.90 -16.72
C HIS A 184 14.05 8.30 -16.99
N ARG A 185 14.04 9.14 -15.95
CA ARG A 185 14.46 10.55 -16.02
C ARG A 185 15.96 10.79 -16.26
N ARG A 186 16.79 9.76 -16.18
CA ARG A 186 18.25 9.81 -16.41
C ARG A 186 18.62 8.92 -17.60
N GLY A 187 19.92 8.94 -18.00
CA GLY A 187 20.47 8.10 -19.06
C GLY A 187 20.88 6.69 -18.61
N GLU A 188 20.77 6.38 -17.31
CA GLU A 188 21.13 5.09 -16.74
C GLU A 188 20.22 4.72 -15.58
N LEU A 189 20.02 3.42 -15.34
CA LEU A 189 19.23 2.91 -14.22
C LEU A 189 20.02 2.99 -12.91
N ARG A 190 19.31 3.20 -11.80
CA ARG A 190 19.87 3.12 -10.43
C ARG A 190 19.80 1.72 -9.84
N ALA A 191 19.17 0.80 -10.56
CA ALA A 191 19.03 -0.60 -10.16
C ALA A 191 20.41 -1.26 -10.01
N SER A 192 20.47 -2.35 -9.24
CA SER A 192 21.64 -3.21 -9.19
C SER A 192 22.04 -3.64 -10.60
N LYS A 193 23.34 -3.81 -10.85
CA LYS A 193 23.85 -4.14 -12.17
C LYS A 193 23.16 -5.36 -12.78
N ILE A 194 22.90 -6.39 -11.97
CA ILE A 194 22.22 -7.62 -12.41
C ILE A 194 20.78 -7.33 -12.87
N MET A 195 20.03 -6.53 -12.10
CA MET A 195 18.66 -6.20 -12.44
C MET A 195 18.55 -5.29 -13.66
N ALA A 196 19.42 -4.29 -13.74
CA ALA A 196 19.53 -3.41 -14.89
C ALA A 196 19.85 -4.18 -16.18
N GLU A 197 20.86 -5.05 -16.15
CA GLU A 197 21.25 -5.89 -17.31
C GLU A 197 20.10 -6.82 -17.73
N ARG A 198 19.41 -7.44 -16.77
CA ARG A 198 18.27 -8.31 -17.06
C ARG A 198 17.14 -7.57 -17.76
N ALA A 199 16.81 -6.37 -17.30
CA ALA A 199 15.78 -5.55 -17.92
C ALA A 199 16.21 -5.07 -19.33
N LEU A 200 17.44 -4.58 -19.49
CA LEU A 200 17.93 -4.05 -20.76
C LEU A 200 18.18 -5.13 -21.84
N LYS A 201 18.45 -6.38 -21.45
CA LYS A 201 18.58 -7.52 -22.38
C LYS A 201 17.24 -8.11 -22.81
N ASN A 202 16.13 -7.74 -22.18
CA ASN A 202 14.83 -8.30 -22.52
C ASN A 202 14.29 -7.65 -23.81
N PRO A 203 14.01 -8.42 -24.87
CA PRO A 203 13.61 -7.88 -26.16
C PRO A 203 12.25 -7.15 -26.15
N LYS A 204 11.41 -7.42 -25.15
CA LYS A 204 10.14 -6.73 -24.95
C LYS A 204 10.27 -5.42 -24.19
N ILE A 205 11.40 -5.13 -23.56
CA ILE A 205 11.63 -3.89 -22.80
C ILE A 205 12.37 -2.89 -23.68
N SER A 206 11.82 -1.68 -23.78
CA SER A 206 12.49 -0.55 -24.42
C SER A 206 12.70 0.56 -23.41
N PRO A 207 13.96 0.87 -23.07
CA PRO A 207 14.25 2.02 -22.21
C PRO A 207 13.91 3.32 -22.92
N VAL A 208 13.27 4.23 -22.20
CA VAL A 208 12.97 5.61 -22.62
C VAL A 208 13.71 6.52 -21.67
N TRP A 209 14.92 6.90 -22.08
CA TRP A 209 15.84 7.67 -21.27
C TRP A 209 15.51 9.16 -21.24
N HIS A 210 16.02 9.85 -20.23
CA HIS A 210 15.88 11.29 -20.06
C HIS A 210 14.43 11.77 -20.16
N SER A 211 13.49 10.96 -19.69
CA SER A 211 12.06 11.21 -19.84
C SER A 211 11.29 11.04 -18.55
N THR A 212 10.33 11.90 -18.34
CA THR A 212 9.31 11.78 -17.30
C THR A 212 7.93 11.94 -17.91
N LEU A 213 6.85 11.62 -17.16
CA LEU A 213 5.51 11.90 -17.63
C LEU A 213 5.16 13.37 -17.41
N GLY A 214 4.43 13.94 -18.35
CA GLY A 214 3.89 15.30 -18.31
C GLY A 214 2.37 15.36 -18.45
N GLY A 215 1.70 14.22 -18.63
CA GLY A 215 0.24 14.14 -18.71
C GLY A 215 -0.26 12.79 -19.22
N TYR A 216 -1.56 12.58 -19.09
CA TYR A 216 -2.26 11.35 -19.44
C TYR A 216 -3.35 11.62 -20.46
N HIS A 217 -3.48 10.76 -21.47
CA HIS A 217 -4.53 10.82 -22.50
C HIS A 217 -5.44 9.61 -22.35
N VAL A 218 -6.74 9.84 -22.23
CA VAL A 218 -7.76 8.79 -22.12
C VAL A 218 -8.73 8.80 -23.29
N ASP A 219 -9.28 7.65 -23.60
CA ASP A 219 -10.35 7.50 -24.60
C ASP A 219 -11.71 7.99 -24.04
N GLY A 220 -12.74 7.98 -24.88
CA GLY A 220 -14.10 8.35 -24.49
C GLY A 220 -14.76 7.41 -23.46
N LYS A 221 -14.06 6.34 -23.03
CA LYS A 221 -14.47 5.40 -21.99
C LYS A 221 -13.59 5.52 -20.75
N HIS A 222 -12.87 6.64 -20.59
CA HIS A 222 -11.95 6.91 -19.48
C HIS A 222 -10.79 5.91 -19.33
N ARG A 223 -10.40 5.20 -20.41
CA ARG A 223 -9.25 4.28 -20.38
C ARG A 223 -8.03 4.95 -20.99
N LEU A 224 -6.87 4.75 -20.36
CA LEU A 224 -5.60 5.27 -20.85
C LEU A 224 -5.32 4.78 -22.27
N GLU A 225 -4.98 5.70 -23.17
CA GLU A 225 -4.57 5.40 -24.54
C GLU A 225 -3.14 5.86 -24.87
N ALA A 226 -2.67 6.90 -24.17
CA ALA A 226 -1.31 7.41 -24.34
C ALA A 226 -0.89 8.25 -23.12
N VAL A 227 0.40 8.57 -23.05
CA VAL A 227 0.97 9.55 -22.13
C VAL A 227 1.78 10.60 -22.88
N THR A 228 1.86 11.80 -22.31
CA THR A 228 2.85 12.79 -22.71
C THR A 228 4.15 12.48 -21.95
N LEU A 229 5.23 12.27 -22.69
CA LEU A 229 6.60 12.26 -22.16
C LEU A 229 7.20 13.67 -22.26
N VAL A 230 8.01 14.05 -21.29
CA VAL A 230 8.79 15.28 -21.31
C VAL A 230 10.28 14.91 -21.21
N ASP A 231 11.08 15.31 -22.20
CA ASP A 231 12.55 15.12 -22.13
C ASP A 231 13.11 16.03 -21.01
N THR A 232 13.78 15.42 -20.06
CA THR A 232 14.26 16.11 -18.84
C THR A 232 15.42 17.06 -19.07
N ARG A 233 16.03 17.05 -20.26
CA ARG A 233 17.15 17.93 -20.65
C ARG A 233 16.69 19.13 -21.45
N THR A 234 15.68 18.91 -22.31
CA THR A 234 15.22 19.91 -23.28
C THR A 234 13.85 20.49 -22.96
N GLY A 235 13.07 19.79 -22.14
CA GLY A 235 11.66 20.13 -21.88
C GLY A 235 10.71 19.81 -23.04
N VAL A 236 11.19 19.25 -24.14
CA VAL A 236 10.38 18.97 -25.32
C VAL A 236 9.39 17.81 -25.02
N PRO A 237 8.07 18.03 -25.24
CA PRO A 237 7.10 16.97 -25.07
C PRO A 237 7.05 16.04 -26.27
N SER A 238 6.71 14.78 -26.04
CA SER A 238 6.41 13.78 -27.06
C SER A 238 5.29 12.85 -26.59
N LYS A 239 4.59 12.22 -27.51
CA LYS A 239 3.49 11.28 -27.19
C LYS A 239 4.01 9.85 -27.22
N LEU A 240 3.57 9.03 -26.25
CA LEU A 240 3.82 7.59 -26.20
C LEU A 240 2.48 6.86 -26.06
N ASP A 241 2.13 6.05 -27.04
CA ASP A 241 0.91 5.26 -27.02
C ASP A 241 1.08 4.03 -26.14
N VAL A 242 0.37 4.00 -25.01
CA VAL A 242 0.35 2.91 -24.02
C VAL A 242 -1.04 2.78 -23.41
N LYS A 243 -1.38 1.57 -22.97
CA LYS A 243 -2.69 1.27 -22.37
C LYS A 243 -2.64 1.17 -20.85
N GLY A 244 -1.45 1.18 -20.28
CA GLY A 244 -1.23 1.17 -18.83
C GLY A 244 0.07 1.84 -18.44
N VAL A 245 0.06 2.50 -17.29
CA VAL A 245 1.23 3.08 -16.63
C VAL A 245 1.39 2.45 -15.26
N PHE A 246 2.56 1.91 -15.00
CA PHE A 246 2.97 1.31 -13.74
C PHE A 246 3.97 2.22 -13.03
N MET A 247 3.57 2.77 -11.89
CA MET A 247 4.39 3.71 -11.11
C MET A 247 5.33 2.94 -10.19
N ALA A 248 6.57 2.74 -10.63
CA ALA A 248 7.62 2.04 -9.91
C ALA A 248 8.66 3.01 -9.32
N ILE A 249 8.20 4.14 -8.75
CA ILE A 249 9.04 5.18 -8.13
C ILE A 249 9.11 5.06 -6.61
N GLY A 250 8.61 3.95 -6.06
CA GLY A 250 8.66 3.59 -4.66
C GLY A 250 7.37 3.84 -3.90
N HIS A 251 7.41 3.53 -2.61
CA HIS A 251 6.34 3.73 -1.65
C HIS A 251 6.87 4.55 -0.46
N THR A 252 5.95 5.09 0.31
CA THR A 252 6.26 5.77 1.58
C THR A 252 5.44 5.07 2.66
N PRO A 253 6.09 4.46 3.67
CA PRO A 253 5.36 3.87 4.79
C PRO A 253 4.62 4.94 5.58
N ASN A 254 3.42 4.62 6.06
CA ASN A 254 2.59 5.56 6.80
C ASN A 254 3.00 5.58 8.27
N THR A 255 4.21 6.09 8.54
CA THR A 255 4.88 6.11 9.86
C THR A 255 5.14 7.52 10.39
N ALA A 256 4.70 8.58 9.69
CA ALA A 256 5.01 9.96 10.06
C ALA A 256 4.57 10.34 11.49
N PHE A 257 3.44 9.80 11.96
CA PHE A 257 2.88 10.04 13.29
C PHE A 257 3.66 9.33 14.41
N LEU A 258 4.57 8.42 14.07
CA LEU A 258 5.39 7.66 15.01
C LEU A 258 6.69 8.38 15.40
N LYS A 259 6.93 9.58 14.89
CA LYS A 259 8.11 10.37 15.28
C LYS A 259 8.14 10.60 16.78
N GLY A 260 9.28 10.32 17.40
CA GLY A 260 9.49 10.53 18.84
C GLY A 260 9.03 9.35 19.73
N THR A 261 8.45 8.30 19.18
CA THR A 261 8.05 7.11 19.95
C THR A 261 9.24 6.24 20.38
N GLY A 262 10.40 6.38 19.74
CA GLY A 262 11.55 5.50 19.94
C GLY A 262 11.50 4.19 19.15
N LEU A 263 10.51 4.02 18.27
CA LEU A 263 10.45 2.90 17.34
C LEU A 263 11.60 2.96 16.32
N ILE A 264 12.24 1.82 16.06
CA ILE A 264 13.30 1.73 15.07
C ILE A 264 12.68 1.61 13.69
N MET A 265 13.17 2.46 12.78
CA MET A 265 12.81 2.46 11.37
C MET A 265 14.05 2.28 10.51
N ASP A 266 13.89 1.69 9.33
CA ASP A 266 14.95 1.61 8.34
C ASP A 266 15.19 2.98 7.66
N GLU A 267 16.17 3.04 6.76
CA GLU A 267 16.52 4.26 6.00
C GLU A 267 15.37 4.79 5.11
N ASN A 268 14.37 3.96 4.80
CA ASN A 268 13.20 4.31 4.00
C ASN A 268 11.97 4.63 4.87
N GLY A 269 12.08 4.52 6.20
CA GLY A 269 11.03 4.81 7.15
C GLY A 269 10.10 3.65 7.48
N TYR A 270 10.40 2.41 7.03
CA TYR A 270 9.65 1.21 7.38
C TYR A 270 9.99 0.76 8.80
N LEU A 271 8.99 0.28 9.54
CA LEU A 271 9.20 -0.26 10.88
C LEU A 271 10.06 -1.52 10.83
N VAL A 272 11.13 -1.51 11.63
CA VAL A 272 11.98 -2.69 11.81
C VAL A 272 11.35 -3.57 12.88
N VAL A 273 11.20 -4.84 12.57
CA VAL A 273 10.76 -5.88 13.52
C VAL A 273 11.89 -6.87 13.74
N THR A 274 11.94 -7.41 14.94
CA THR A 274 13.01 -8.34 15.33
C THR A 274 12.63 -9.78 15.01
N GLU A 275 11.56 -10.28 15.61
CA GLU A 275 11.03 -11.61 15.42
C GLU A 275 9.52 -11.52 15.21
N GLY A 276 8.98 -12.32 14.28
CA GLY A 276 7.56 -12.26 13.98
C GLY A 276 7.09 -10.84 13.64
N CYS A 277 6.28 -10.24 14.50
CA CYS A 277 5.75 -8.87 14.37
C CYS A 277 6.20 -7.92 15.50
N HIS A 278 7.13 -8.35 16.37
CA HIS A 278 7.62 -7.53 17.48
C HIS A 278 8.46 -6.36 17.01
N THR A 279 8.17 -5.17 17.50
CA THR A 279 9.06 -4.00 17.39
C THR A 279 10.10 -4.02 18.49
N ASN A 280 10.98 -3.01 18.53
CA ASN A 280 11.93 -2.82 19.63
C ASN A 280 11.26 -2.36 20.95
N ILE A 281 9.95 -2.09 20.94
CA ILE A 281 9.20 -1.66 22.14
C ILE A 281 8.20 -2.77 22.48
N PRO A 282 8.35 -3.45 23.64
CA PRO A 282 7.39 -4.47 24.08
C PRO A 282 5.97 -3.90 24.15
N GLY A 283 4.99 -4.66 23.61
CA GLY A 283 3.60 -4.24 23.50
C GLY A 283 3.24 -3.47 22.24
N LEU A 284 4.25 -3.04 21.43
CA LEU A 284 4.03 -2.50 20.08
C LEU A 284 4.42 -3.53 19.02
N PHE A 285 3.47 -3.83 18.12
CA PHE A 285 3.63 -4.78 17.03
C PHE A 285 3.44 -4.07 15.70
N ALA A 286 4.05 -4.60 14.63
CA ALA A 286 3.89 -4.04 13.29
C ALA A 286 3.54 -5.13 12.27
N ALA A 287 2.52 -4.88 11.43
CA ALA A 287 2.03 -5.84 10.44
C ALA A 287 1.68 -5.18 9.09
N GLY A 288 1.91 -5.92 8.02
CA GLY A 288 1.63 -5.47 6.66
C GLY A 288 2.69 -4.53 6.11
N ASP A 289 2.31 -3.74 5.12
CA ASP A 289 3.23 -2.95 4.30
C ASP A 289 3.94 -1.81 5.07
N VAL A 290 3.52 -1.50 6.29
CA VAL A 290 4.25 -0.55 7.16
C VAL A 290 5.64 -1.06 7.56
N ARG A 291 5.87 -2.39 7.50
CA ARG A 291 7.13 -3.07 7.76
C ARG A 291 7.66 -3.88 6.56
N ASP A 292 6.76 -4.29 5.65
CA ASP A 292 7.12 -5.11 4.48
C ASP A 292 7.22 -4.25 3.23
N HIS A 293 8.45 -3.84 2.91
CA HIS A 293 8.75 -3.12 1.67
C HIS A 293 8.93 -4.06 0.46
N ARG A 294 8.93 -5.39 0.66
CA ARG A 294 9.28 -6.37 -0.36
C ARG A 294 8.07 -6.94 -1.10
N TYR A 295 7.11 -7.53 -0.38
CA TYR A 295 6.01 -8.27 -0.99
C TYR A 295 4.82 -7.39 -1.33
N ARG A 296 4.34 -6.59 -0.38
CA ARG A 296 3.23 -5.65 -0.56
C ARG A 296 2.03 -6.29 -1.24
N GLN A 297 1.61 -7.43 -0.69
CA GLN A 297 0.44 -8.17 -1.15
C GLN A 297 -0.62 -8.25 -0.06
N ALA A 298 -1.91 -8.24 -0.47
CA ALA A 298 -3.02 -8.34 0.47
C ALA A 298 -2.95 -9.60 1.35
N VAL A 299 -2.58 -10.74 0.75
CA VAL A 299 -2.48 -12.02 1.46
C VAL A 299 -1.31 -12.06 2.44
N THR A 300 -0.15 -11.48 2.10
CA THR A 300 0.98 -11.39 3.03
C THR A 300 0.68 -10.44 4.17
N ALA A 301 0.03 -9.31 3.88
CA ALA A 301 -0.41 -8.36 4.90
C ALA A 301 -1.43 -9.00 5.86
N ALA A 302 -2.41 -9.74 5.34
CA ALA A 302 -3.36 -10.50 6.16
C ALA A 302 -2.66 -11.55 7.04
N GLY A 303 -1.70 -12.31 6.49
CA GLY A 303 -0.88 -13.26 7.26
C GLY A 303 -0.11 -12.59 8.40
N MET A 304 0.51 -11.43 8.14
CA MET A 304 1.18 -10.66 9.19
C MET A 304 0.19 -10.13 10.25
N GLY A 305 -1.02 -9.73 9.85
CA GLY A 305 -2.08 -9.34 10.78
C GLY A 305 -2.47 -10.46 11.73
N CYS A 306 -2.59 -11.69 11.21
CA CYS A 306 -2.79 -12.89 12.02
C CYS A 306 -1.64 -13.08 13.03
N MET A 307 -0.39 -13.04 12.58
CA MET A 307 0.79 -13.17 13.44
C MET A 307 0.80 -12.13 14.54
N ALA A 308 0.60 -10.85 14.19
CA ALA A 308 0.61 -9.75 15.16
C ALA A 308 -0.50 -9.89 16.22
N ALA A 309 -1.68 -10.38 15.85
CA ALA A 309 -2.76 -10.61 16.80
C ALA A 309 -2.43 -11.72 17.81
N LEU A 310 -1.84 -12.84 17.34
CA LEU A 310 -1.43 -13.95 18.21
C LEU A 310 -0.33 -13.53 19.18
N GLU A 311 0.65 -12.75 18.71
CA GLU A 311 1.73 -12.21 19.55
C GLU A 311 1.20 -11.17 20.54
N ALA A 312 0.26 -10.31 20.14
CA ALA A 312 -0.39 -9.35 21.03
C ALA A 312 -1.25 -10.06 22.09
N GLU A 313 -1.98 -11.13 21.75
CA GLU A 313 -2.71 -11.95 22.68
C GLU A 313 -1.78 -12.53 23.75
N HIS A 314 -0.67 -13.15 23.32
CA HIS A 314 0.32 -13.71 24.24
C HIS A 314 0.92 -12.64 25.16
N TYR A 315 1.21 -11.45 24.63
CA TYR A 315 1.67 -10.33 25.43
C TYR A 315 0.64 -9.91 26.49
N LEU A 316 -0.62 -9.77 26.11
CA LEU A 316 -1.72 -9.35 27.01
C LEU A 316 -2.01 -10.36 28.12
N GLN A 317 -1.78 -11.65 27.89
CA GLN A 317 -1.93 -12.71 28.90
C GLN A 317 -0.87 -12.63 30.00
N ASN A 318 0.27 -11.96 29.74
CA ASN A 318 1.41 -11.87 30.67
C ASN A 318 1.57 -10.48 31.30
N HIS A 319 0.69 -9.52 30.95
CA HIS A 319 0.70 -8.13 31.44
C HIS A 319 -0.69 -7.65 31.81
#